data_a9e1a584f775630e3eaf61c07159d8d1
#
_entry.id   a9e1a584f775630e3eaf61c07159d8d1
#
_cell.length_a   1.000
_cell.length_b   1.000
_cell.length_c   1.000
_cell.angle_alpha   90.00
_cell.angle_beta   90.00
_cell.angle_gamma   90.00
#
_symmetry.space_group_name_H-M   'P 1'
#
loop_
_entity.id
_entity.type
_entity.pdbx_description
1 polymer ?
#
loop_
_entity_poly.entity_id
_entity_poly.type
_entity_poly.pdbx_seq_one_letter_code
_entity_poly.pdbx_strand_id
1 'polypeptide(L)'
;MMHVTGEPTADRLVLRGLRARGHHGVFDFERRNGQEFVVDVELGLDTRAAAASDDLSATVHYGELAERLHAAVSSDRVSLIETLAQRLAGVCLSESAVDWVNVTVHKPGAPISVAFDDVSLTIHRSRHD
;
A
#
# COMPACT_ATOMS: atom_id res chain seq x y z
N MET A 1 9.07 30.06 -18.18
CA MET A 1 8.71 29.65 -17.92
C MET A 1 8.58 28.96 -17.22
N MET A 2 8.53 28.96 -16.74
CA MET A 2 8.28 28.60 -16.09
C MET A 2 7.89 27.60 -15.66
N HIS A 3 7.89 27.37 -15.40
CA HIS A 3 7.57 26.60 -15.07
C HIS A 3 6.95 25.68 -14.68
N VAL A 4 6.50 25.96 -14.52
CA VAL A 4 6.03 24.61 -14.85
C VAL A 4 6.82 23.53 -14.12
N THR A 5 8.06 23.72 -13.90
CA THR A 5 8.89 22.71 -13.20
C THR A 5 8.42 22.42 -11.79
N GLY A 6 7.70 23.34 -11.15
CA GLY A 6 7.19 23.16 -9.80
C GLY A 6 5.80 22.54 -9.74
N GLU A 7 5.15 22.35 -10.87
CA GLU A 7 3.78 21.82 -10.88
C GLU A 7 3.75 20.33 -10.60
N PRO A 8 2.85 19.87 -9.72
CA PRO A 8 2.70 18.45 -9.49
C PRO A 8 2.16 17.75 -10.75
N THR A 9 2.50 16.49 -10.89
CA THR A 9 1.93 15.66 -11.95
C THR A 9 0.77 14.85 -11.40
N ALA A 10 -0.06 14.33 -12.30
CA ALA A 10 -1.09 13.36 -11.95
C ALA A 10 -0.61 11.92 -12.20
N ASP A 11 0.70 11.73 -12.30
CA ASP A 11 1.27 10.42 -12.58
C ASP A 11 1.06 9.48 -11.40
N ARG A 12 0.75 8.23 -11.71
CA ARG A 12 0.49 7.24 -10.68
C ARG A 12 1.11 5.90 -11.08
N LEU A 13 1.70 5.24 -10.11
CA LEU A 13 2.16 3.87 -10.24
C LEU A 13 1.26 3.01 -9.37
N VAL A 14 0.67 1.97 -9.94
CA VAL A 14 -0.27 1.11 -9.22
C VAL A 14 0.28 -0.30 -9.14
N LEU A 15 0.36 -0.83 -7.92
CA LEU A 15 0.62 -2.24 -7.64
C LEU A 15 -0.69 -2.82 -7.12
N ARG A 16 -1.23 -3.81 -7.82
CA ARG A 16 -2.56 -4.33 -7.53
C ARG A 16 -2.52 -5.82 -7.24
N GLY A 17 -3.29 -6.25 -6.25
CA GLY A 17 -3.48 -7.66 -5.99
C GLY A 17 -2.31 -8.33 -5.30
N LEU A 18 -1.54 -7.59 -4.51
CA LEU A 18 -0.47 -8.18 -3.70
C LEU A 18 -1.10 -9.05 -2.62
N ARG A 19 -0.73 -10.32 -2.59
CA ARG A 19 -1.29 -11.29 -1.65
C ARG A 19 -0.27 -11.63 -0.59
N ALA A 20 -0.70 -11.61 0.66
CA ALA A 20 0.16 -11.98 1.77
C ALA A 20 -0.70 -12.52 2.90
N ARG A 21 -0.15 -13.50 3.63
CA ARG A 21 -0.81 -14.05 4.79
C ARG A 21 -0.44 -13.24 6.03
N GLY A 22 -1.45 -12.89 6.82
CA GLY A 22 -1.26 -12.18 8.07
C GLY A 22 -2.17 -12.73 9.14
N HIS A 23 -1.85 -12.43 10.40
CA HIS A 23 -2.60 -12.90 11.56
C HIS A 23 -3.35 -11.77 12.25
N HIS A 24 -3.84 -10.84 11.43
CA HIS A 24 -4.51 -9.62 11.91
C HIS A 24 -5.99 -9.89 12.14
N GLY A 25 -6.53 -9.31 13.20
CA GLY A 25 -7.94 -9.42 13.53
C GLY A 25 -8.17 -9.38 15.02
N VAL A 26 -9.43 -9.19 15.41
CA VAL A 26 -9.83 -9.10 16.83
C VAL A 26 -10.14 -10.47 17.43
N PHE A 27 -10.42 -11.46 16.60
CA PHE A 27 -10.80 -12.80 17.11
C PHE A 27 -9.58 -13.71 17.24
N ASP A 28 -9.59 -14.57 18.27
CA ASP A 28 -8.48 -15.48 18.54
C ASP A 28 -8.17 -16.40 17.35
N PHE A 29 -9.20 -16.90 16.67
CA PHE A 29 -8.96 -17.81 15.54
C PHE A 29 -8.27 -17.10 14.37
N GLU A 30 -8.54 -15.79 14.17
CA GLU A 30 -7.83 -15.01 13.15
C GLU A 30 -6.35 -14.90 13.51
N ARG A 31 -6.06 -14.71 14.78
CA ARG A 31 -4.68 -14.57 15.29
C ARG A 31 -3.91 -15.87 15.17
N ARG A 32 -4.56 -17.00 15.46
CA ARG A 32 -3.90 -18.31 15.41
C ARG A 32 -3.72 -18.82 14.01
N ASN A 33 -4.76 -18.75 13.20
CA ASN A 33 -4.79 -19.38 11.89
C ASN A 33 -4.24 -18.48 10.79
N GLY A 34 -4.40 -17.17 10.93
CA GLY A 34 -4.08 -16.25 9.88
C GLY A 34 -5.04 -16.35 8.71
N GLN A 35 -4.86 -15.46 7.75
CA GLN A 35 -5.68 -15.45 6.54
C GLN A 35 -4.96 -14.65 5.46
N GLU A 36 -5.41 -14.81 4.23
CA GLU A 36 -4.88 -14.05 3.12
C GLU A 36 -5.47 -12.65 3.12
N PHE A 37 -4.60 -11.66 3.02
CA PHE A 37 -4.96 -10.27 2.74
C PHE A 37 -4.54 -9.94 1.32
N VAL A 38 -5.29 -9.06 0.66
CA VAL A 38 -4.95 -8.57 -0.66
C VAL A 38 -4.77 -7.05 -0.55
N VAL A 39 -3.68 -6.54 -1.10
CA VAL A 39 -3.31 -5.14 -0.98
C VAL A 39 -3.14 -4.53 -2.36
N ASP A 40 -3.75 -3.36 -2.54
CA ASP A 40 -3.50 -2.50 -3.70
C ASP A 40 -2.88 -1.22 -3.20
N VAL A 41 -1.86 -0.73 -3.88
CA VAL A 41 -1.31 0.59 -3.59
C VAL A 41 -1.25 1.40 -4.87
N GLU A 42 -1.65 2.66 -4.77
CA GLU A 42 -1.58 3.62 -5.84
C GLU A 42 -0.67 4.75 -5.35
N LEU A 43 0.45 4.92 -6.03
CA LEU A 43 1.49 5.87 -5.63
C LEU A 43 1.43 7.08 -6.54
N GLY A 44 1.33 8.26 -5.93
CA GLY A 44 1.47 9.53 -6.65
C GLY A 44 2.94 9.94 -6.67
N LEU A 45 3.46 10.15 -7.85
CA LEU A 45 4.86 10.53 -8.00
C LEU A 45 5.05 11.30 -9.31
N ASP A 46 6.15 12.03 -9.37
CA ASP A 46 6.54 12.73 -10.59
C ASP A 46 7.50 11.83 -11.38
N THR A 47 7.08 11.36 -12.54
CA THR A 47 7.86 10.42 -13.34
C THR A 47 8.76 11.08 -14.38
N ARG A 48 8.78 12.41 -14.46
CA ARG A 48 9.47 13.10 -15.55
C ARG A 48 10.98 12.88 -15.53
N ALA A 49 11.58 12.91 -14.35
CA ALA A 49 13.04 12.71 -14.23
C ALA A 49 13.43 11.28 -14.62
N ALA A 50 12.66 10.29 -14.16
CA ALA A 50 12.93 8.90 -14.52
C ALA A 50 12.73 8.65 -16.02
N ALA A 51 11.70 9.23 -16.61
CA ALA A 51 11.43 9.09 -18.03
C ALA A 51 12.54 9.73 -18.89
N ALA A 52 13.11 10.84 -18.43
CA ALA A 52 14.17 11.53 -19.15
C ALA A 52 15.50 10.81 -19.05
N SER A 53 15.82 10.24 -17.88
CA SER A 53 17.13 9.65 -17.61
C SER A 53 17.18 8.15 -17.81
N ASP A 54 16.03 7.49 -17.76
CA ASP A 54 15.93 6.02 -17.77
C ASP A 54 16.70 5.40 -16.60
N ASP A 55 16.74 6.11 -15.46
CA ASP A 55 17.50 5.72 -14.28
C ASP A 55 16.55 5.29 -13.15
N LEU A 56 16.71 4.06 -12.70
CA LEU A 56 15.89 3.50 -11.62
C LEU A 56 15.99 4.34 -10.34
N SER A 57 17.11 4.98 -10.07
CA SER A 57 17.29 5.78 -8.86
C SER A 57 16.40 7.03 -8.85
N ALA A 58 15.81 7.40 -9.97
CA ALA A 58 14.90 8.55 -10.07
C ALA A 58 13.44 8.18 -9.83
N THR A 59 13.14 6.94 -9.49
CA THR A 59 11.78 6.47 -9.29
C THR A 59 11.71 5.42 -8.18
N VAL A 60 10.59 4.71 -8.08
CA VAL A 60 10.38 3.66 -7.10
C VAL A 60 10.75 2.31 -7.72
N HIS A 61 11.55 1.53 -6.99
CA HIS A 61 11.79 0.13 -7.34
C HIS A 61 10.59 -0.68 -6.83
N TYR A 62 9.60 -0.88 -7.68
CA TYR A 62 8.33 -1.49 -7.23
C TYR A 62 8.48 -2.95 -6.81
N GLY A 63 9.46 -3.68 -7.34
CA GLY A 63 9.72 -5.05 -6.88
C GLY A 63 10.17 -5.10 -5.44
N GLU A 64 11.09 -4.23 -5.05
CA GLU A 64 11.52 -4.12 -3.65
C GLU A 64 10.40 -3.62 -2.76
N LEU A 65 9.61 -2.66 -3.26
CA LEU A 65 8.46 -2.16 -2.51
C LEU A 65 7.45 -3.28 -2.27
N ALA A 66 7.18 -4.10 -3.28
CA ALA A 66 6.27 -5.24 -3.16
C ALA A 66 6.74 -6.21 -2.07
N GLU A 67 8.04 -6.50 -2.03
CA GLU A 67 8.62 -7.38 -1.01
C GLU A 67 8.47 -6.79 0.39
N ARG A 68 8.69 -5.48 0.52
CA ARG A 68 8.56 -4.80 1.81
C ARG A 68 7.11 -4.74 2.28
N LEU A 69 6.17 -4.52 1.36
CA LEU A 69 4.73 -4.55 1.67
C LEU A 69 4.31 -5.95 2.10
N HIS A 70 4.76 -6.96 1.38
CA HIS A 70 4.48 -8.36 1.74
C HIS A 70 4.98 -8.65 3.16
N ALA A 71 6.21 -8.28 3.46
CA ALA A 71 6.80 -8.48 4.78
C ALA A 71 6.01 -7.74 5.86
N ALA A 72 5.53 -6.53 5.57
CA ALA A 72 4.77 -5.73 6.52
C ALA A 72 3.41 -6.36 6.84
N VAL A 73 2.73 -6.96 5.86
CA VAL A 73 1.49 -7.69 6.10
C VAL A 73 1.75 -8.92 6.97
N SER A 74 2.86 -9.62 6.73
CA SER A 74 3.18 -10.86 7.42
C SER A 74 3.81 -10.65 8.80
N SER A 75 4.14 -9.42 9.16
CA SER A 75 4.82 -9.12 10.42
C SER A 75 3.83 -8.89 11.56
N ASP A 76 4.27 -8.23 12.60
CA ASP A 76 3.58 -8.01 13.87
C ASP A 76 2.07 -7.83 13.71
N ARG A 77 1.35 -8.68 14.43
CA ARG A 77 -0.11 -8.71 14.40
C ARG A 77 -0.71 -7.41 14.91
N VAL A 78 -1.76 -6.96 14.21
CA VAL A 78 -2.62 -5.86 14.65
C VAL A 78 -4.07 -6.34 14.69
N SER A 79 -4.92 -5.61 15.40
CA SER A 79 -6.33 -5.98 15.52
C SER A 79 -7.19 -5.48 14.37
N LEU A 80 -6.83 -4.33 13.78
CA LEU A 80 -7.69 -3.63 12.84
C LEU A 80 -7.02 -3.50 11.47
N ILE A 81 -7.81 -3.61 10.41
CA ILE A 81 -7.30 -3.36 9.05
C ILE A 81 -6.91 -1.90 8.87
N GLU A 82 -7.48 -0.99 9.66
CA GLU A 82 -7.07 0.42 9.68
C GLU A 82 -5.61 0.57 10.10
N THR A 83 -5.22 -0.16 11.13
CA THR A 83 -3.82 -0.15 11.60
C THR A 83 -2.88 -0.75 10.56
N LEU A 84 -3.30 -1.84 9.92
CA LEU A 84 -2.53 -2.46 8.87
C LEU A 84 -2.36 -1.51 7.67
N ALA A 85 -3.45 -0.88 7.24
CA ALA A 85 -3.42 0.07 6.13
C ALA A 85 -2.46 1.23 6.42
N GLN A 86 -2.48 1.76 7.65
CA GLN A 86 -1.58 2.85 8.05
C GLN A 86 -0.12 2.39 8.00
N ARG A 87 0.17 1.18 8.45
CA ARG A 87 1.53 0.60 8.37
C ARG A 87 2.01 0.54 6.92
N LEU A 88 1.15 0.06 6.01
CA LEU A 88 1.48 -0.07 4.60
C LEU A 88 1.69 1.29 3.94
N ALA A 89 0.87 2.28 4.31
CA ALA A 89 1.07 3.65 3.83
C ALA A 89 2.44 4.18 4.23
N GLY A 90 2.87 3.89 5.47
CA GLY A 90 4.19 4.28 5.96
C GLY A 90 5.32 3.65 5.16
N VAL A 91 5.17 2.38 4.78
CA VAL A 91 6.15 1.70 3.92
C VAL A 91 6.26 2.41 2.57
N CYS A 92 5.12 2.73 1.94
CA CYS A 92 5.13 3.42 0.66
C CYS A 92 5.74 4.82 0.76
N LEU A 93 5.39 5.57 1.79
CA LEU A 93 5.87 6.94 1.98
C LEU A 93 7.34 7.01 2.43
N SER A 94 7.94 5.89 2.82
CA SER A 94 9.37 5.84 3.09
C SER A 94 10.19 5.94 1.80
N GLU A 95 9.58 5.69 0.64
CA GLU A 95 10.21 5.90 -0.66
C GLU A 95 10.21 7.39 -0.96
N SER A 96 11.38 7.97 -1.16
CA SER A 96 11.52 9.41 -1.33
C SER A 96 10.80 9.96 -2.57
N ALA A 97 10.61 9.13 -3.59
CA ALA A 97 9.93 9.53 -4.82
C ALA A 97 8.40 9.60 -4.68
N VAL A 98 7.84 9.07 -3.60
CA VAL A 98 6.39 8.98 -3.41
C VAL A 98 5.89 10.22 -2.68
N ASP A 99 4.96 10.94 -3.28
CA ASP A 99 4.36 12.13 -2.70
C ASP A 99 3.11 11.81 -1.88
N TRP A 100 2.31 10.87 -2.36
CA TRP A 100 1.10 10.41 -1.68
C TRP A 100 0.82 8.97 -2.07
N VAL A 101 -0.02 8.31 -1.29
CA VAL A 101 -0.42 6.93 -1.55
C VAL A 101 -1.87 6.71 -1.17
N ASN A 102 -2.57 5.94 -1.99
CA ASN A 102 -3.83 5.30 -1.61
C ASN A 102 -3.54 3.83 -1.36
N VAL A 103 -3.87 3.36 -0.17
CA VAL A 103 -3.70 1.96 0.20
C VAL A 103 -5.08 1.35 0.36
N THR A 104 -5.33 0.24 -0.32
CA THR A 104 -6.55 -0.55 -0.13
C THR A 104 -6.17 -1.90 0.43
N VAL A 105 -6.75 -2.24 1.57
CA VAL A 105 -6.59 -3.55 2.19
C VAL A 105 -7.90 -4.30 2.03
N HIS A 106 -7.84 -5.46 1.38
CA HIS A 106 -8.97 -6.37 1.22
C HIS A 106 -8.83 -7.50 2.22
N LYS A 107 -9.94 -7.84 2.86
CA LYS A 107 -10.03 -8.95 3.82
C LYS A 107 -11.16 -9.88 3.39
N PRO A 108 -10.95 -10.66 2.33
CA PRO A 108 -12.03 -11.51 1.79
C PRO A 108 -12.46 -12.61 2.77
N GLY A 109 -11.56 -13.02 3.67
CA GLY A 109 -11.87 -13.99 4.72
C GLY A 109 -12.39 -13.39 6.00
N ALA A 110 -12.90 -12.16 5.99
CA ALA A 110 -13.42 -11.53 7.20
C ALA A 110 -14.52 -12.39 7.84
N PRO A 111 -14.51 -12.52 9.18
CA PRO A 111 -15.46 -13.40 9.88
C PRO A 111 -16.83 -12.74 10.01
N ILE A 112 -17.61 -12.81 8.95
CA ILE A 112 -18.95 -12.23 8.86
C ILE A 112 -19.96 -13.37 8.70
N SER A 113 -21.06 -13.29 9.42
CA SER A 113 -22.04 -14.37 9.48
C SER A 113 -23.02 -14.41 8.32
N VAL A 114 -22.97 -13.45 7.41
CA VAL A 114 -23.84 -13.38 6.23
C VAL A 114 -23.00 -13.49 4.96
N ALA A 115 -23.61 -13.84 3.85
CA ALA A 115 -22.91 -13.95 2.57
C ALA A 115 -22.39 -12.58 2.12
N PHE A 116 -21.14 -12.55 1.68
CA PHE A 116 -20.49 -11.34 1.18
C PHE A 116 -19.31 -11.76 0.31
N ASP A 117 -18.79 -10.82 -0.49
CA ASP A 117 -17.63 -11.10 -1.34
C ASP A 117 -16.33 -10.64 -0.69
N ASP A 118 -16.32 -9.47 -0.10
CA ASP A 118 -15.09 -8.85 0.38
C ASP A 118 -15.40 -7.74 1.38
N VAL A 119 -14.43 -7.45 2.23
CA VAL A 119 -14.39 -6.23 3.02
C VAL A 119 -13.11 -5.52 2.64
N SER A 120 -13.21 -4.26 2.28
CA SER A 120 -12.01 -3.49 1.96
C SER A 120 -12.05 -2.12 2.60
N LEU A 121 -10.86 -1.60 2.88
CA LEU A 121 -10.66 -0.26 3.42
C LEU A 121 -9.63 0.43 2.55
N THR A 122 -9.93 1.64 2.11
CA THR A 122 -8.98 2.47 1.37
C THR A 122 -8.66 3.71 2.18
N ILE A 123 -7.37 3.99 2.36
CA ILE A 123 -6.92 5.23 3.00
C ILE A 123 -6.05 6.02 2.04
N HIS A 124 -6.08 7.33 2.19
CA HIS A 124 -5.19 8.25 1.46
C HIS A 124 -4.26 8.91 2.47
N ARG A 125 -2.96 8.86 2.18
CA ARG A 125 -1.96 9.53 3.01
C ARG A 125 -0.97 10.25 2.13
N SER A 126 -0.52 11.40 2.59
CA SER A 126 0.51 12.15 1.89
C SER A 126 1.69 12.39 2.81
N ARG A 127 2.79 12.84 2.21
CA ARG A 127 4.02 13.11 2.95
C ARG A 127 3.84 14.21 4.00
N HIS A 128 2.81 15.02 3.85
CA HIS A 128 2.53 16.15 4.73
C HIS A 128 1.43 15.88 5.77
N ASP A 129 0.92 14.67 5.83
CA ASP A 129 -0.11 14.30 6.81
C ASP A 129 0.46 14.16 8.22
#